data_6549a4124451f937df67743aad6f2892
#
_entry.id   6549a4124451f937df67743aad6f2892
#
_cell.length_a   1.000
_cell.length_b   1.000
_cell.length_c   1.000
_cell.angle_alpha   90.00
_cell.angle_beta   90.00
_cell.angle_gamma   90.00
#
_symmetry.space_group_name_H-M   'P 1'
#
loop_
_entity.id
_entity.type
_entity.pdbx_description
1 polymer ?
#
loop_
_entity_poly.entity_id
_entity_poly.type
_entity_poly.pdbx_seq_one_letter_code
_entity_poly.pdbx_strand_id
1 'polypeptide(L)'
;MLEKFPGDGGAAHEREVRAHLASVGVSAAQQGTPSGALSGGQRSRVALAATSFAKPHLLVLDEPTNNLDLEAVASLADAVDAFEGGVVLVSHDQYFVQRVAREVFVVGNGAVTKQESFQAYRAAMEKTLED
;
A
#
# COMPACT_ATOMS: atom_id res chain seq x y z
N MET A 1 -12.11 -15.90 -0.06
CA MET A 1 -11.20 -14.87 -0.64
C MET A 1 -11.75 -14.26 -1.94
N LEU A 2 -12.27 -15.06 -2.86
CA LEU A 2 -12.86 -14.59 -4.14
C LEU A 2 -13.98 -13.55 -3.98
N GLU A 3 -14.76 -13.62 -2.91
CA GLU A 3 -15.87 -12.70 -2.62
C GLU A 3 -15.45 -11.22 -2.52
N LYS A 4 -14.16 -10.97 -2.28
CA LYS A 4 -13.61 -9.61 -2.22
C LYS A 4 -13.26 -9.03 -3.59
N PHE A 5 -13.34 -9.85 -4.63
CA PHE A 5 -12.96 -9.46 -5.99
C PHE A 5 -14.20 -9.42 -6.88
N PRO A 6 -14.49 -8.31 -7.54
CA PRO A 6 -15.66 -8.21 -8.42
C PRO A 6 -15.51 -9.11 -9.63
N GLY A 7 -16.54 -9.92 -9.90
CA GLY A 7 -16.57 -10.85 -11.02
C GLY A 7 -17.67 -11.89 -10.86
N ASP A 8 -17.77 -12.81 -11.83
CA ASP A 8 -18.82 -13.82 -11.89
C ASP A 8 -18.55 -15.07 -11.03
N GLY A 9 -17.35 -15.19 -10.46
CA GLY A 9 -16.93 -16.34 -9.67
C GLY A 9 -16.60 -17.59 -10.48
N GLY A 10 -16.59 -17.52 -11.80
CA GLY A 10 -16.26 -18.63 -12.67
C GLY A 10 -14.75 -18.97 -12.70
N ALA A 11 -14.40 -20.05 -13.40
CA ALA A 11 -13.01 -20.53 -13.47
C ALA A 11 -12.05 -19.49 -14.11
N ALA A 12 -12.51 -18.70 -15.06
CA ALA A 12 -11.71 -17.62 -15.65
C ALA A 12 -11.45 -16.50 -14.64
N HIS A 13 -12.48 -16.09 -13.92
CA HIS A 13 -12.40 -15.10 -12.86
C HIS A 13 -11.44 -15.55 -11.74
N GLU A 14 -11.55 -16.81 -11.31
CA GLU A 14 -10.65 -17.38 -10.31
C GLU A 14 -9.18 -17.32 -10.77
N ARG A 15 -8.89 -17.64 -12.02
CA ARG A 15 -7.53 -17.57 -12.58
C ARG A 15 -6.98 -16.14 -12.58
N GLU A 16 -7.82 -15.18 -12.97
CA GLU A 16 -7.43 -13.75 -12.95
C GLU A 16 -7.13 -13.26 -11.53
N VAL A 17 -7.97 -13.60 -10.56
CA VAL A 17 -7.78 -13.25 -9.15
C VAL A 17 -6.48 -13.87 -8.61
N ARG A 18 -6.24 -15.15 -8.91
CA ARG A 18 -5.02 -15.83 -8.47
C ARG A 18 -3.76 -15.20 -9.07
N ALA A 19 -3.78 -14.85 -10.36
CA ALA A 19 -2.67 -14.17 -11.01
C ALA A 19 -2.43 -12.79 -10.41
N HIS A 20 -3.48 -12.05 -10.13
CA HIS A 20 -3.39 -10.73 -9.52
C HIS A 20 -2.84 -10.80 -8.08
N LEU A 21 -3.30 -11.74 -7.28
CA LEU A 21 -2.77 -12.00 -5.93
C LEU A 21 -1.27 -12.34 -5.98
N ALA A 22 -0.86 -13.19 -6.92
CA ALA A 22 0.55 -13.52 -7.11
C ALA A 22 1.39 -12.30 -7.47
N SER A 23 0.86 -11.39 -8.30
CA SER A 23 1.55 -10.15 -8.71
C SER A 23 1.84 -9.19 -7.55
N VAL A 24 1.05 -9.26 -6.48
CA VAL A 24 1.26 -8.47 -5.26
C VAL A 24 1.96 -9.27 -4.14
N GLY A 25 2.51 -10.42 -4.46
CA GLY A 25 3.32 -11.23 -3.54
C GLY A 25 2.54 -12.18 -2.65
N VAL A 26 1.29 -12.51 -2.97
CA VAL A 26 0.51 -13.55 -2.28
C VAL A 26 0.75 -14.89 -2.96
N SER A 27 1.46 -15.80 -2.28
CA SER A 27 1.79 -17.12 -2.84
C SER A 27 0.56 -18.01 -3.00
N ALA A 28 0.68 -19.06 -3.82
CA ALA A 28 -0.40 -20.04 -4.01
C ALA A 28 -0.85 -20.69 -2.69
N ALA A 29 0.07 -20.98 -1.77
CA ALA A 29 -0.25 -21.51 -0.45
C ALA A 29 -1.06 -20.51 0.39
N GLN A 30 -0.66 -19.24 0.36
CA GLN A 30 -1.37 -18.16 1.07
C GLN A 30 -2.76 -17.91 0.49
N GLN A 31 -2.93 -18.06 -0.82
CA GLN A 31 -4.24 -17.92 -1.48
C GLN A 31 -5.26 -18.96 -1.01
N GLY A 32 -4.80 -20.16 -0.68
CA GLY A 32 -5.64 -21.24 -0.11
C GLY A 32 -5.90 -21.12 1.40
N THR A 33 -5.23 -20.19 2.09
CA THR A 33 -5.34 -20.02 3.53
C THR A 33 -6.54 -19.14 3.89
N PRO A 34 -7.35 -19.50 4.91
CA PRO A 34 -8.38 -18.60 5.43
C PRO A 34 -7.81 -17.25 5.84
N SER A 35 -8.52 -16.16 5.51
CA SER A 35 -8.00 -14.80 5.75
C SER A 35 -7.70 -14.51 7.22
N GLY A 36 -8.38 -15.15 8.15
CA GLY A 36 -8.10 -15.04 9.58
C GLY A 36 -6.78 -15.67 10.04
N ALA A 37 -6.22 -16.59 9.25
CA ALA A 37 -4.94 -17.25 9.54
C ALA A 37 -3.75 -16.58 8.86
N LEU A 38 -3.97 -15.53 8.05
CA LEU A 38 -2.91 -14.75 7.41
C LEU A 38 -2.26 -13.78 8.42
N SER A 39 -0.95 -13.51 8.23
CA SER A 39 -0.27 -12.44 8.97
C SER A 39 -0.84 -11.06 8.59
N GLY A 40 -0.51 -10.03 9.40
CA GLY A 40 -0.91 -8.65 9.10
C GLY A 40 -0.42 -8.18 7.73
N GLY A 41 0.83 -8.48 7.37
CA GLY A 41 1.39 -8.16 6.06
C GLY A 41 0.72 -8.87 4.90
N GLN A 42 0.43 -10.16 5.08
CA GLN A 42 -0.30 -10.95 4.08
C GLN A 42 -1.73 -10.42 3.86
N ARG A 43 -2.42 -10.08 4.93
CA ARG A 43 -3.77 -9.46 4.85
C ARG A 43 -3.73 -8.11 4.14
N SER A 44 -2.73 -7.28 4.42
CA SER A 44 -2.56 -5.99 3.74
C SER A 44 -2.34 -6.15 2.25
N ARG A 45 -1.56 -7.14 1.81
CA ARG A 45 -1.36 -7.45 0.39
C ARG A 45 -2.66 -7.93 -0.27
N VAL A 46 -3.43 -8.76 0.40
CA VAL A 46 -4.74 -9.21 -0.11
C VAL A 46 -5.71 -8.03 -0.23
N ALA A 47 -5.73 -7.13 0.75
CA ALA A 47 -6.55 -5.93 0.70
C ALA A 47 -6.15 -4.99 -0.46
N LEU A 48 -4.84 -4.80 -0.66
CA LEU A 48 -4.32 -4.04 -1.80
C LEU A 48 -4.69 -4.71 -3.13
N ALA A 49 -4.55 -6.03 -3.23
CA ALA A 49 -4.94 -6.79 -4.40
C ALA A 49 -6.43 -6.62 -4.71
N ALA A 50 -7.30 -6.73 -3.71
CA ALA A 50 -8.74 -6.56 -3.87
C ALA A 50 -9.09 -5.14 -4.37
N THR A 51 -8.44 -4.13 -3.82
CA THR A 51 -8.66 -2.74 -4.21
C THR A 51 -8.14 -2.45 -5.62
N SER A 52 -6.97 -2.97 -5.98
CA SER A 52 -6.33 -2.73 -7.28
C SER A 52 -6.90 -3.61 -8.41
N PHE A 53 -7.57 -4.73 -8.09
CA PHE A 53 -8.12 -5.65 -9.08
C PHE A 53 -9.15 -4.98 -9.99
N ALA A 54 -9.96 -4.08 -9.47
CA ALA A 54 -10.93 -3.30 -10.23
C ALA A 54 -10.28 -2.27 -11.18
N LYS A 55 -8.95 -2.17 -11.21
CA LYS A 55 -8.17 -1.21 -11.99
C LYS A 55 -8.60 0.24 -11.78
N PRO A 56 -8.65 0.73 -10.52
CA PRO A 56 -8.99 2.13 -10.27
C PRO A 56 -7.90 3.04 -10.84
N HIS A 57 -8.28 4.27 -11.18
CA HIS A 57 -7.31 5.27 -11.63
C HIS A 57 -6.47 5.83 -10.48
N LEU A 58 -7.01 5.80 -9.28
CA LEU A 58 -6.39 6.34 -8.07
C LEU A 58 -6.60 5.41 -6.89
N LEU A 59 -5.51 5.10 -6.17
CA LEU A 59 -5.54 4.46 -4.87
C LEU A 59 -5.29 5.48 -3.77
N VAL A 60 -6.07 5.41 -2.71
CA VAL A 60 -5.82 6.17 -1.47
C VAL A 60 -5.46 5.18 -0.37
N LEU A 61 -4.25 5.30 0.16
CA LEU A 61 -3.72 4.45 1.21
C LEU A 61 -3.52 5.28 2.49
N ASP A 62 -4.25 4.95 3.53
CA ASP A 62 -4.17 5.63 4.82
C ASP A 62 -3.48 4.73 5.84
N GLU A 63 -2.25 5.13 6.24
CA GLU A 63 -1.39 4.40 7.17
C GLU A 63 -1.30 2.89 6.87
N PRO A 64 -0.94 2.49 5.63
CA PRO A 64 -1.00 1.09 5.20
C PRO A 64 0.05 0.19 5.87
N THR A 65 1.08 0.78 6.51
CA THR A 65 2.18 0.03 7.14
C THR A 65 2.00 -0.18 8.64
N ASN A 66 0.89 0.29 9.22
CA ASN A 66 0.63 0.09 10.64
C ASN A 66 0.65 -1.40 11.01
N ASN A 67 1.40 -1.73 12.08
CA ASN A 67 1.54 -3.09 12.62
C ASN A 67 2.19 -4.10 11.65
N LEU A 68 2.89 -3.64 10.63
CA LEU A 68 3.66 -4.48 9.72
C LEU A 68 5.13 -4.54 10.15
N ASP A 69 5.76 -5.72 9.97
CA ASP A 69 7.22 -5.85 10.09
C ASP A 69 7.94 -5.28 8.86
N LEU A 70 9.26 -5.17 8.92
CA LEU A 70 10.07 -4.58 7.85
C LEU A 70 9.94 -5.32 6.53
N GLU A 71 9.85 -6.64 6.56
CA GLU A 71 9.70 -7.46 5.35
C GLU A 71 8.33 -7.22 4.69
N ALA A 72 7.29 -7.15 5.50
CA ALA A 72 5.94 -6.87 5.02
C ALA A 72 5.83 -5.45 4.44
N VAL A 73 6.48 -4.46 5.06
CA VAL A 73 6.55 -3.09 4.55
C VAL A 73 7.26 -3.04 3.19
N ALA A 74 8.40 -3.73 3.05
CA ALA A 74 9.13 -3.79 1.79
C ALA A 74 8.30 -4.43 0.67
N SER A 75 7.60 -5.51 0.97
CA SER A 75 6.73 -6.20 0.01
C SER A 75 5.53 -5.36 -0.40
N LEU A 76 4.94 -4.61 0.54
CA LEU A 76 3.87 -3.67 0.24
C LEU A 76 4.36 -2.53 -0.65
N ALA A 77 5.58 -2.02 -0.40
CA ALA A 77 6.21 -1.01 -1.24
C ALA A 77 6.37 -1.48 -2.68
N ASP A 78 6.84 -2.70 -2.89
CA ASP A 78 6.97 -3.30 -4.23
C ASP A 78 5.61 -3.41 -4.94
N ALA A 79 4.57 -3.81 -4.22
CA ALA A 79 3.23 -3.90 -4.76
C ALA A 79 2.64 -2.52 -5.14
N VAL A 80 2.89 -1.50 -4.33
CA VAL A 80 2.48 -0.12 -4.62
C VAL A 80 3.21 0.43 -5.85
N ASP A 81 4.51 0.18 -5.95
CA ASP A 81 5.30 0.58 -7.14
C ASP A 81 4.81 -0.08 -8.43
N ALA A 82 4.31 -1.30 -8.35
CA ALA A 82 3.77 -2.03 -9.50
C ALA A 82 2.39 -1.52 -9.93
N PHE A 83 1.71 -0.74 -9.12
CA PHE A 83 0.40 -0.17 -9.47
C PHE A 83 0.56 0.92 -10.56
N GLU A 84 -0.18 0.76 -11.66
CA GLU A 84 -0.05 1.63 -12.85
C GLU A 84 -0.83 2.94 -12.76
N GLY A 85 -1.67 3.13 -11.75
CA GLY A 85 -2.44 4.35 -11.54
C GLY A 85 -1.75 5.35 -10.59
N GLY A 86 -2.49 6.39 -10.22
CA GLY A 86 -2.07 7.33 -9.18
C GLY A 86 -2.22 6.75 -7.78
N VAL A 87 -1.36 7.16 -6.87
CA VAL A 87 -1.43 6.77 -5.45
C VAL A 87 -1.34 8.01 -4.58
N VAL A 88 -2.28 8.15 -3.67
CA VAL A 88 -2.21 9.11 -2.56
C VAL A 88 -1.93 8.32 -1.28
N LEU A 89 -0.83 8.63 -0.63
CA LEU A 89 -0.37 7.95 0.57
C LEU A 89 -0.40 8.90 1.76
N VAL A 90 -1.04 8.47 2.85
CA VAL A 90 -0.93 9.09 4.16
C VAL A 90 -0.13 8.14 5.05
N SER A 91 1.05 8.55 5.50
CA SER A 91 1.93 7.68 6.30
C SER A 91 2.94 8.49 7.13
N HIS A 92 3.29 7.93 8.29
CA HIS A 92 4.41 8.38 9.13
C HIS A 92 5.63 7.45 8.98
N ASP A 93 5.52 6.38 8.21
CA ASP A 93 6.63 5.45 7.96
C ASP A 93 7.62 6.07 6.99
N GLN A 94 8.76 6.51 7.51
CA GLN A 94 9.81 7.18 6.74
C GLN A 94 10.35 6.30 5.61
N TYR A 95 10.61 5.02 5.89
CA TYR A 95 11.10 4.09 4.89
C TYR A 95 10.11 3.92 3.74
N PHE A 96 8.84 3.71 4.07
CA PHE A 96 7.79 3.50 3.08
C PHE A 96 7.58 4.74 2.21
N VAL A 97 7.50 5.92 2.83
CA VAL A 97 7.35 7.19 2.09
C VAL A 97 8.53 7.43 1.15
N GLN A 98 9.77 7.24 1.62
CA GLN A 98 10.96 7.42 0.79
C GLN A 98 11.02 6.41 -0.37
N ARG A 99 10.53 5.21 -0.14
CA ARG A 99 10.56 4.12 -1.11
C ARG A 99 9.55 4.32 -2.25
N VAL A 100 8.35 4.82 -1.97
CA VAL A 100 7.23 4.85 -2.93
C VAL A 100 6.80 6.24 -3.36
N ALA A 101 6.97 7.26 -2.53
CA ALA A 101 6.50 8.61 -2.83
C ALA A 101 7.45 9.34 -3.77
N ARG A 102 6.89 9.94 -4.81
CA ARG A 102 7.62 10.84 -5.73
C ARG A 102 7.50 12.29 -5.32
N GLU A 103 6.42 12.64 -4.64
CA GLU A 103 6.14 13.96 -4.14
C GLU A 103 5.63 13.86 -2.71
N VAL A 104 6.02 14.80 -1.87
CA VAL A 104 5.63 14.86 -0.46
C VAL A 104 4.97 16.19 -0.17
N PHE A 105 3.80 16.13 0.48
CA PHE A 105 3.05 17.29 0.92
C PHE A 105 2.86 17.24 2.43
N VAL A 106 2.98 18.38 3.07
CA VAL A 106 2.66 18.54 4.49
C VAL A 106 1.30 19.22 4.62
N VAL A 107 0.41 18.61 5.37
CA VAL A 107 -0.92 19.14 5.68
C VAL A 107 -0.94 19.58 7.13
N GLY A 108 -1.19 20.85 7.36
CA GLY A 108 -1.26 21.41 8.70
C GLY A 108 -1.57 22.89 8.69
N ASN A 109 -2.04 23.43 9.81
CA ASN A 109 -2.36 24.85 9.99
C ASN A 109 -3.28 25.42 8.91
N GLY A 110 -4.19 24.59 8.39
CA GLY A 110 -5.12 24.98 7.33
C GLY A 110 -4.50 25.08 5.93
N ALA A 111 -3.30 24.56 5.73
CA ALA A 111 -2.59 24.65 4.46
C ALA A 111 -2.01 23.31 4.02
N VAL A 112 -1.77 23.18 2.72
CA VAL A 112 -1.04 22.05 2.12
C VAL A 112 0.21 22.62 1.47
N THR A 113 1.38 22.14 1.88
CA THR A 113 2.66 22.64 1.41
C THR A 113 3.48 21.51 0.81
N LYS A 114 3.92 21.67 -0.44
CA LYS A 114 4.82 20.73 -1.09
C LYS A 114 6.21 20.83 -0.47
N GLN A 115 6.80 19.67 -0.16
CA GLN A 115 8.17 19.54 0.29
C GLN A 115 9.04 18.97 -0.83
N GLU A 116 10.33 19.31 -0.84
CA GLU A 116 11.27 18.74 -1.81
C GLU A 116 11.46 17.24 -1.61
N SER A 117 11.43 16.80 -0.34
CA SER A 117 11.55 15.39 0.04
C SER A 117 11.05 15.17 1.46
N PHE A 118 10.89 13.91 1.86
CA PHE A 118 10.61 13.56 3.26
C PHE A 118 11.76 13.98 4.19
N GLN A 119 13.00 13.92 3.72
CA GLN A 119 14.18 14.36 4.47
C GLN A 119 14.15 15.87 4.72
N ALA A 120 13.76 16.67 3.73
CA ALA A 120 13.57 18.11 3.88
C ALA A 120 12.49 18.44 4.92
N TYR A 121 11.38 17.71 4.90
CA TYR A 121 10.31 17.84 5.91
C TYR A 121 10.83 17.51 7.31
N ARG A 122 11.54 16.42 7.48
CA ARG A 122 12.12 16.01 8.75
C ARG A 122 13.09 17.05 9.30
N ALA A 123 13.98 17.53 8.47
CA ALA A 123 14.95 18.56 8.88
C ALA A 123 14.25 19.87 9.33
N ALA A 124 13.17 20.26 8.66
CA ALA A 124 12.37 21.42 9.04
C ALA A 124 11.67 21.22 10.40
N MET A 125 11.16 20.01 10.66
CA MET A 125 10.51 19.68 11.92
C MET A 125 11.49 19.62 13.09
N GLU A 126 12.66 19.02 12.90
CA GLU A 126 13.73 18.98 13.91
C GLU A 126 14.16 20.39 14.30
N LYS A 127 14.34 21.27 13.33
CA LYS A 127 14.68 22.68 13.58
C LYS A 127 13.61 23.44 14.37
N THR A 128 12.34 23.13 14.15
CA THR A 128 11.22 23.75 14.89
C THR A 128 11.19 23.30 16.34
N LEU A 129 11.66 22.07 16.65
CA LEU A 129 11.69 21.53 18.01
C LEU A 129 12.90 22.07 18.82
N GLU A 130 13.94 22.53 18.16
CA GLU A 130 15.12 23.13 18.81
C GLU A 130 14.91 24.63 19.15
N ASP A 131 13.98 25.28 18.51
CA ASP A 131 13.59 26.66 18.77
C ASP A 131 12.51 26.73 19.88
#